data_3dcc6065292b0683ad0c08745701d657
#
_entry.id   3dcc6065292b0683ad0c08745701d657
#
_cell.length_a   1.000
_cell.length_b   1.000
_cell.length_c   1.000
_cell.angle_alpha   90.00
_cell.angle_beta   90.00
_cell.angle_gamma   90.00
#
_symmetry.space_group_name_H-M   'P 1'
#
loop_
_entity.id
_entity.type
_entity.pdbx_description
1 polymer ?
#
loop_
_entity_poly.entity_id
_entity_poly.type
_entity_poly.pdbx_seq_one_letter_code
_entity_poly.pdbx_strand_id
1 'polypeptide(L)'
;MLGSILKGDTNEVTGIEDDSYDPNDIFETTPAPLEEFLYSPEYLNLSLRLSKPQLDFVSSLSDIFNETQYTEGVLMAGQGSGKDTCSILIGLRIMYLLQCLNSPQRYFNMDKNSFIDSINVAQNADIARNIYFSTLSNILRSAPLFDTENNPNAIKVRITQQTVTFPKNIRLISGNSENESWQGYTPILVILDEIDAFKSEQELQRSHSLRSEGAEGVYNTAKALVQSRFPGMGKIICLSWPRFRGSFIQRRFTNGKLEAKTFVSCRDGGTPYATWDFNPSKKKEDFKDFYDTDPVLAKARYECDPPYARDAYIKDSLPVLRAFDAEIDEVGQILWGGLKPPRDESFLQEGEKYYIHVDLGLRHSNAAIAVAHQGAEHVVLDILKVWTPEPDKDVDFAAIENYILSLRDKGFKVVNVTYDNYQSVNSLQTLQRYGITAKYKSIGRSSREAYDTFKDLLYQEKLDGFFNKELVEEILGLDVVYGDKVEARPGMMKDRADAVVGAVHGVLKDKGVTTTMHQLPSIGAIFENPVKSEADQDKIHNPLKTPTNSGWGRDAVKERIVSSSSDICIVCSRLGGI
;
A
#
# COMPACT_ATOMS: atom_id res chain seq x y z
N MET A 1 -11.11 -27.59 32.26
CA MET A 1 -11.99 -26.72 31.48
C MET A 1 -12.41 -27.38 30.16
N LEU A 2 -12.69 -28.66 30.15
CA LEU A 2 -13.10 -29.44 28.95
C LEU A 2 -14.62 -29.74 28.94
N GLY A 3 -15.38 -29.20 29.90
CA GLY A 3 -16.78 -29.60 30.12
C GLY A 3 -17.86 -28.67 29.50
N SER A 4 -17.51 -27.60 28.80
CA SER A 4 -18.50 -26.63 28.28
C SER A 4 -18.68 -26.63 26.76
N ILE A 5 -18.01 -27.52 26.03
CA ILE A 5 -18.03 -27.55 24.54
C ILE A 5 -19.23 -28.33 23.96
N LEU A 6 -20.03 -29.01 24.79
CA LEU A 6 -21.04 -29.98 24.33
C LEU A 6 -22.50 -29.48 24.40
N LYS A 7 -22.82 -28.21 24.25
CA LYS A 7 -24.21 -27.74 24.13
C LYS A 7 -24.34 -26.73 22.98
N GLY A 8 -24.30 -27.21 21.75
CA GLY A 8 -24.84 -26.54 20.58
C GLY A 8 -26.04 -27.35 20.06
N ASP A 9 -27.21 -26.70 19.95
CA ASP A 9 -28.46 -27.28 19.46
C ASP A 9 -28.25 -27.93 18.07
N THR A 10 -28.38 -29.24 18.00
CA THR A 10 -28.41 -30.00 16.75
C THR A 10 -29.82 -29.88 16.16
N ASN A 11 -29.99 -29.03 15.14
CA ASN A 11 -31.10 -29.14 14.23
C ASN A 11 -30.88 -30.35 13.32
N GLU A 12 -31.83 -31.28 13.37
CA GLU A 12 -31.91 -32.52 12.61
C GLU A 12 -31.75 -32.26 11.09
N VAL A 13 -30.63 -32.76 10.53
CA VAL A 13 -30.56 -33.08 9.10
C VAL A 13 -30.43 -34.60 9.01
N THR A 14 -31.54 -35.21 8.53
CA THR A 14 -31.74 -36.64 8.35
C THR A 14 -30.74 -37.26 7.39
N GLY A 15 -30.11 -38.35 7.83
CA GLY A 15 -29.72 -39.49 6.99
C GLY A 15 -28.28 -39.62 6.63
N ILE A 16 -27.51 -40.24 7.51
CA ILE A 16 -26.67 -41.45 7.35
C ILE A 16 -26.08 -41.69 8.73
N GLU A 17 -26.71 -42.59 9.48
CA GLU A 17 -26.15 -43.12 10.74
C GLU A 17 -25.01 -44.08 10.39
N ASP A 18 -23.77 -43.64 10.64
CA ASP A 18 -22.63 -44.55 10.78
C ASP A 18 -22.43 -44.76 12.30
N ASP A 19 -22.93 -45.88 12.79
CA ASP A 19 -23.10 -46.26 14.19
C ASP A 19 -21.74 -46.42 14.98
N SER A 20 -20.60 -46.03 14.41
CA SER A 20 -19.29 -46.22 15.04
C SER A 20 -18.62 -44.94 15.58
N TYR A 21 -19.26 -43.79 15.50
CA TYR A 21 -18.68 -42.52 15.97
C TYR A 21 -19.13 -42.18 17.39
N ASP A 22 -18.20 -42.22 18.34
CA ASP A 22 -18.38 -41.63 19.65
C ASP A 22 -18.08 -40.11 19.56
N PRO A 23 -19.06 -39.20 19.81
CA PRO A 23 -18.83 -37.77 19.84
C PRO A 23 -17.78 -37.31 20.88
N ASN A 24 -17.42 -38.19 21.82
CA ASN A 24 -16.38 -37.91 22.81
C ASN A 24 -14.96 -38.26 22.31
N ASP A 25 -14.84 -38.99 21.20
CA ASP A 25 -13.55 -39.38 20.65
C ASP A 25 -13.14 -38.51 19.45
N ILE A 26 -12.97 -37.21 19.73
CA ILE A 26 -12.64 -36.21 18.72
C ILE A 26 -11.18 -36.33 18.28
N PHE A 27 -10.27 -36.68 19.17
CA PHE A 27 -8.84 -36.69 18.94
C PHE A 27 -8.28 -38.12 18.85
N GLU A 28 -7.58 -38.43 17.77
CA GLU A 28 -6.74 -39.61 17.66
C GLU A 28 -5.47 -39.48 18.52
N THR A 29 -4.96 -38.27 18.64
CA THR A 29 -3.79 -37.93 19.46
C THR A 29 -4.05 -36.64 20.21
N THR A 30 -3.83 -36.59 21.51
CA THR A 30 -3.94 -35.36 22.29
C THR A 30 -2.97 -34.32 21.78
N PRO A 31 -3.44 -33.11 21.38
CA PRO A 31 -2.57 -32.06 20.89
C PRO A 31 -1.56 -31.61 21.95
N ALA A 32 -0.27 -31.61 21.62
CA ALA A 32 0.76 -31.04 22.49
C ALA A 32 0.55 -29.53 22.71
N PRO A 33 0.93 -28.97 23.85
CA PRO A 33 0.99 -27.52 24.05
C PRO A 33 1.86 -26.83 23.00
N LEU A 34 1.60 -25.53 22.72
CA LEU A 34 2.30 -24.80 21.67
C LEU A 34 3.82 -24.78 21.87
N GLU A 35 4.31 -24.49 23.07
CA GLU A 35 5.74 -24.43 23.35
C GLU A 35 6.42 -25.78 23.16
N GLU A 36 5.75 -26.86 23.56
CA GLU A 36 6.22 -28.22 23.34
C GLU A 36 6.29 -28.53 21.84
N PHE A 37 5.25 -28.19 21.08
CA PHE A 37 5.23 -28.33 19.62
C PHE A 37 6.37 -27.56 18.93
N LEU A 38 6.69 -26.34 19.40
CA LEU A 38 7.75 -25.53 18.80
C LEU A 38 9.17 -26.06 19.14
N TYR A 39 9.39 -26.46 20.39
CA TYR A 39 10.75 -26.59 20.91
C TYR A 39 11.17 -28.00 21.36
N SER A 40 10.23 -28.92 21.56
CA SER A 40 10.57 -30.28 21.94
C SER A 40 11.22 -31.05 20.79
N PRO A 41 12.21 -31.93 21.09
CA PRO A 41 12.85 -32.83 20.12
C PRO A 41 11.87 -33.80 19.43
N GLU A 42 10.67 -33.95 19.94
CA GLU A 42 9.64 -34.83 19.35
C GLU A 42 8.84 -34.14 18.25
N TYR A 43 8.87 -32.80 18.19
CA TYR A 43 8.08 -32.01 17.26
C TYR A 43 8.94 -31.17 16.31
N LEU A 44 8.81 -29.83 16.30
CA LEU A 44 9.57 -29.00 15.38
C LEU A 44 11.04 -28.82 15.75
N ASN A 45 11.37 -28.95 17.05
CA ASN A 45 12.73 -28.82 17.58
C ASN A 45 13.44 -27.53 17.10
N LEU A 46 12.74 -26.41 17.16
CA LEU A 46 13.29 -25.13 16.71
C LEU A 46 14.46 -24.71 17.61
N SER A 47 15.60 -24.44 17.00
CA SER A 47 16.79 -23.93 17.71
C SER A 47 16.65 -22.46 18.08
N LEU A 48 15.93 -21.66 17.28
CA LEU A 48 15.68 -20.24 17.52
C LEU A 48 14.46 -20.06 18.42
N ARG A 49 14.65 -19.39 19.56
CA ARG A 49 13.54 -19.00 20.43
C ARG A 49 12.86 -17.74 19.88
N LEU A 50 11.53 -17.78 19.80
CA LEU A 50 10.73 -16.62 19.43
C LEU A 50 10.82 -15.54 20.53
N SER A 51 10.86 -14.29 20.13
CA SER A 51 10.68 -13.16 21.04
C SER A 51 9.27 -13.18 21.63
N LYS A 52 9.04 -12.46 22.73
CA LYS A 52 7.71 -12.40 23.35
C LYS A 52 6.62 -11.96 22.34
N PRO A 53 6.77 -10.83 21.60
CA PRO A 53 5.73 -10.43 20.63
C PRO A 53 5.52 -11.43 19.50
N GLN A 54 6.56 -12.14 19.06
CA GLN A 54 6.44 -13.21 18.08
C GLN A 54 5.64 -14.39 18.64
N LEU A 55 5.94 -14.82 19.87
CA LEU A 55 5.25 -15.92 20.53
C LEU A 55 3.78 -15.54 20.81
N ASP A 56 3.52 -14.32 21.27
CA ASP A 56 2.16 -13.81 21.51
C ASP A 56 1.33 -13.83 20.21
N PHE A 57 1.92 -13.43 19.07
CA PHE A 57 1.26 -13.47 17.77
C PHE A 57 0.96 -14.90 17.31
N VAL A 58 1.94 -15.81 17.44
CA VAL A 58 1.75 -17.23 17.07
C VAL A 58 0.70 -17.88 17.98
N SER A 59 0.78 -17.69 19.29
CA SER A 59 -0.16 -18.32 20.24
C SER A 59 -1.61 -17.84 20.07
N SER A 60 -1.81 -16.55 19.77
CA SER A 60 -3.15 -15.98 19.59
C SER A 60 -3.88 -16.50 18.34
N LEU A 61 -3.14 -16.97 17.32
CA LEU A 61 -3.71 -17.30 16.02
C LEU A 61 -3.56 -18.79 15.61
N SER A 62 -2.87 -19.60 16.38
CA SER A 62 -2.57 -20.97 16.02
C SER A 62 -3.55 -22.04 16.56
N ASP A 63 -4.57 -21.65 17.30
CA ASP A 63 -5.61 -22.57 17.79
C ASP A 63 -6.87 -22.46 16.93
N ILE A 64 -7.49 -23.60 16.61
CA ILE A 64 -8.69 -23.73 15.80
C ILE A 64 -9.87 -24.35 16.55
N PHE A 65 -9.71 -24.73 17.81
CA PHE A 65 -10.73 -25.44 18.59
C PHE A 65 -11.53 -24.55 19.53
N ASN A 66 -11.12 -23.29 19.69
CA ASN A 66 -11.74 -22.36 20.62
C ASN A 66 -12.48 -21.24 19.87
N GLU A 67 -13.81 -21.30 19.86
CA GLU A 67 -14.67 -20.29 19.22
C GLU A 67 -14.52 -18.88 19.80
N THR A 68 -13.99 -18.74 21.00
CA THR A 68 -13.77 -17.41 21.62
C THR A 68 -12.55 -16.70 21.07
N GLN A 69 -11.70 -17.41 20.32
CA GLN A 69 -10.46 -16.87 19.80
C GLN A 69 -10.64 -15.94 18.61
N TYR A 70 -9.51 -15.37 18.20
CA TYR A 70 -9.43 -14.49 17.05
C TYR A 70 -9.57 -15.26 15.73
N THR A 71 -10.33 -14.71 14.80
CA THR A 71 -10.45 -15.22 13.42
C THR A 71 -9.61 -14.41 12.43
N GLU A 72 -9.06 -13.30 12.86
CA GLU A 72 -8.18 -12.47 12.06
C GLU A 72 -6.94 -12.05 12.85
N GLY A 73 -5.78 -12.06 12.20
CA GLY A 73 -4.52 -11.55 12.71
C GLY A 73 -3.98 -10.42 11.83
N VAL A 74 -3.60 -9.31 12.44
CA VAL A 74 -2.95 -8.19 11.75
C VAL A 74 -1.59 -7.92 12.38
N LEU A 75 -0.54 -8.07 11.59
CA LEU A 75 0.83 -7.77 11.99
C LEU A 75 1.43 -6.73 11.06
N MET A 76 1.47 -5.49 11.53
CA MET A 76 2.19 -4.39 10.90
C MET A 76 3.56 -4.27 11.57
N ALA A 77 4.60 -4.81 10.94
CA ALA A 77 5.96 -4.85 11.46
C ALA A 77 6.99 -4.65 10.35
N GLY A 78 8.12 -4.05 10.70
CA GLY A 78 9.18 -3.72 9.75
C GLY A 78 9.74 -4.93 9.00
N GLN A 79 10.38 -4.70 7.87
CA GLN A 79 11.01 -5.75 7.06
C GLN A 79 12.15 -6.43 7.83
N GLY A 80 12.24 -7.76 7.76
CA GLY A 80 13.25 -8.53 8.50
C GLY A 80 12.88 -8.81 9.97
N SER A 81 11.65 -8.47 10.37
CA SER A 81 11.14 -8.71 11.73
C SER A 81 10.84 -10.19 12.03
N GLY A 82 10.77 -11.06 11.02
CA GLY A 82 10.42 -12.48 11.20
C GLY A 82 8.92 -12.78 11.12
N LYS A 83 8.12 -11.85 10.57
CA LYS A 83 6.68 -12.03 10.37
C LYS A 83 6.33 -13.26 9.52
N ASP A 84 7.13 -13.55 8.48
CA ASP A 84 6.94 -14.72 7.61
C ASP A 84 7.17 -16.03 8.39
N THR A 85 8.18 -16.07 9.26
CA THR A 85 8.43 -17.21 10.15
C THR A 85 7.25 -17.45 11.09
N CYS A 86 6.70 -16.39 11.69
CA CYS A 86 5.54 -16.52 12.56
C CYS A 86 4.33 -17.09 11.81
N SER A 87 4.06 -16.63 10.59
CA SER A 87 2.93 -17.13 9.78
C SER A 87 3.12 -18.60 9.37
N ILE A 88 4.34 -19.01 9.03
CA ILE A 88 4.68 -20.42 8.76
C ILE A 88 4.41 -21.28 10.00
N LEU A 89 4.84 -20.84 11.17
CA LEU A 89 4.63 -21.58 12.43
C LEU A 89 3.15 -21.71 12.79
N ILE A 90 2.35 -20.66 12.55
CA ILE A 90 0.89 -20.69 12.70
C ILE A 90 0.30 -21.75 11.75
N GLY A 91 0.69 -21.72 10.47
CA GLY A 91 0.25 -22.69 9.47
C GLY A 91 0.60 -24.12 9.86
N LEU A 92 1.85 -24.38 10.24
CA LEU A 92 2.31 -25.71 10.69
C LEU A 92 1.57 -26.19 11.95
N ARG A 93 1.33 -25.27 12.90
CA ARG A 93 0.58 -25.61 14.11
C ARG A 93 -0.86 -26.01 13.78
N ILE A 94 -1.54 -25.26 12.94
CA ILE A 94 -2.91 -25.59 12.49
C ILE A 94 -2.93 -26.93 11.76
N MET A 95 -1.98 -27.18 10.85
CA MET A 95 -1.87 -28.48 10.16
C MET A 95 -1.65 -29.63 11.16
N TYR A 96 -0.80 -29.45 12.16
CA TYR A 96 -0.59 -30.43 13.23
C TYR A 96 -1.88 -30.68 14.04
N LEU A 97 -2.60 -29.63 14.43
CA LEU A 97 -3.88 -29.77 15.16
C LEU A 97 -4.91 -30.57 14.36
N LEU A 98 -4.99 -30.32 13.04
CA LEU A 98 -5.85 -31.10 12.14
C LEU A 98 -5.43 -32.57 12.06
N GLN A 99 -4.12 -32.89 12.14
CA GLN A 99 -3.65 -34.27 12.18
C GLN A 99 -4.02 -34.98 13.49
N CYS A 100 -4.15 -34.24 14.59
CA CYS A 100 -4.56 -34.80 15.88
C CYS A 100 -6.04 -35.23 15.91
N LEU A 101 -6.90 -34.70 15.03
CA LEU A 101 -8.31 -35.10 14.92
C LEU A 101 -8.45 -36.50 14.29
N ASN A 102 -9.37 -37.32 14.78
CA ASN A 102 -9.76 -38.57 14.16
C ASN A 102 -10.22 -38.39 12.72
N SER A 103 -11.12 -37.43 12.50
CA SER A 103 -11.66 -37.08 11.17
C SER A 103 -11.83 -35.56 11.07
N PRO A 104 -10.84 -34.82 10.56
CA PRO A 104 -10.95 -33.36 10.45
C PRO A 104 -12.12 -32.91 9.58
N GLN A 105 -12.43 -33.62 8.49
CA GLN A 105 -13.56 -33.28 7.62
C GLN A 105 -14.90 -33.39 8.36
N ARG A 106 -15.09 -34.48 9.10
CA ARG A 106 -16.31 -34.69 9.88
C ARG A 106 -16.45 -33.65 11.01
N TYR A 107 -15.34 -33.31 11.65
CA TYR A 107 -15.32 -32.25 12.68
C TYR A 107 -15.87 -30.91 12.16
N PHE A 108 -15.60 -30.59 10.89
CA PHE A 108 -16.07 -29.38 10.23
C PHE A 108 -17.33 -29.60 9.36
N ASN A 109 -18.06 -30.70 9.52
CA ASN A 109 -19.26 -31.04 8.75
C ASN A 109 -19.01 -31.06 7.21
N MET A 110 -17.89 -31.62 6.78
CA MET A 110 -17.48 -31.73 5.40
C MET A 110 -17.52 -33.20 4.92
N ASP A 111 -17.62 -33.41 3.59
CA ASP A 111 -17.44 -34.75 3.01
C ASP A 111 -16.03 -35.27 3.30
N LYS A 112 -15.93 -36.56 3.63
CA LYS A 112 -14.66 -37.22 4.01
C LYS A 112 -13.53 -37.12 2.97
N ASN A 113 -13.89 -36.92 1.71
CA ASN A 113 -12.93 -36.77 0.61
C ASN A 113 -12.54 -35.30 0.35
N SER A 114 -13.18 -34.35 1.02
CA SER A 114 -12.87 -32.92 0.86
C SER A 114 -11.46 -32.60 1.35
N PHE A 115 -10.81 -31.66 0.69
CA PHE A 115 -9.55 -31.10 1.18
C PHE A 115 -9.81 -29.97 2.18
N ILE A 116 -8.92 -29.87 3.17
CA ILE A 116 -8.80 -28.71 4.05
C ILE A 116 -7.48 -28.04 3.73
N ASP A 117 -7.52 -26.77 3.39
CA ASP A 117 -6.38 -26.05 2.84
C ASP A 117 -5.89 -24.95 3.79
N SER A 118 -4.59 -24.70 3.79
CA SER A 118 -3.96 -23.45 4.25
C SER A 118 -3.29 -22.81 3.06
N ILE A 119 -3.56 -21.51 2.82
CA ILE A 119 -3.08 -20.83 1.63
C ILE A 119 -2.23 -19.62 2.03
N ASN A 120 -1.01 -19.55 1.51
CA ASN A 120 -0.20 -18.33 1.56
C ASN A 120 -0.30 -17.59 0.23
N VAL A 121 -0.84 -16.37 0.26
CA VAL A 121 -0.99 -15.49 -0.91
C VAL A 121 0.06 -14.38 -0.81
N ALA A 122 0.98 -14.32 -1.78
CA ALA A 122 1.96 -13.26 -1.92
C ALA A 122 1.72 -12.45 -3.20
N GLN A 123 2.48 -11.37 -3.40
CA GLN A 123 2.35 -10.49 -4.55
C GLN A 123 2.42 -11.23 -5.88
N ASN A 124 3.39 -12.15 -6.00
CA ASN A 124 3.55 -13.00 -7.19
C ASN A 124 3.98 -14.42 -6.82
N ALA A 125 3.85 -15.33 -7.79
CA ALA A 125 4.15 -16.75 -7.59
C ALA A 125 5.62 -17.05 -7.23
N ASP A 126 6.56 -16.25 -7.73
CA ASP A 126 7.99 -16.49 -7.48
C ASP A 126 8.38 -16.08 -6.05
N ILE A 127 7.84 -14.99 -5.53
CA ILE A 127 8.04 -14.56 -4.13
C ILE A 127 7.45 -15.59 -3.18
N ALA A 128 6.20 -16.01 -3.42
CA ALA A 128 5.54 -17.02 -2.61
C ALA A 128 6.34 -18.34 -2.56
N ARG A 129 6.87 -18.77 -3.71
CA ARG A 129 7.65 -20.01 -3.83
C ARG A 129 9.04 -19.89 -3.22
N ASN A 130 9.78 -18.84 -3.54
CA ASN A 130 11.21 -18.76 -3.21
C ASN A 130 11.46 -18.33 -1.77
N ILE A 131 10.56 -17.62 -1.12
CA ILE A 131 10.73 -17.14 0.25
C ILE A 131 9.94 -18.03 1.22
N TYR A 132 8.61 -17.98 1.13
CA TYR A 132 7.75 -18.69 2.07
C TYR A 132 7.93 -20.21 1.98
N PHE A 133 7.80 -20.79 0.78
CA PHE A 133 7.85 -22.23 0.59
C PHE A 133 9.24 -22.85 0.80
N SER A 134 10.31 -22.09 0.51
CA SER A 134 11.67 -22.57 0.82
C SER A 134 11.91 -22.68 2.33
N THR A 135 11.49 -21.66 3.09
CA THR A 135 11.60 -21.65 4.55
C THR A 135 10.73 -22.74 5.17
N LEU A 136 9.49 -22.87 4.74
CA LEU A 136 8.60 -23.96 5.16
C LEU A 136 9.21 -25.34 4.88
N SER A 137 9.72 -25.57 3.67
CA SER A 137 10.33 -26.85 3.28
C SER A 137 11.56 -27.18 4.11
N ASN A 138 12.37 -26.17 4.48
CA ASN A 138 13.53 -26.38 5.34
C ASN A 138 13.11 -26.80 6.75
N ILE A 139 12.07 -26.17 7.32
CA ILE A 139 11.54 -26.56 8.63
C ILE A 139 11.00 -28.01 8.57
N LEU A 140 10.20 -28.34 7.56
CA LEU A 140 9.63 -29.68 7.40
C LEU A 140 10.70 -30.78 7.27
N ARG A 141 11.80 -30.48 6.58
CA ARG A 141 12.91 -31.47 6.41
C ARG A 141 13.77 -31.64 7.64
N SER A 142 13.87 -30.62 8.50
CA SER A 142 14.70 -30.63 9.70
C SER A 142 13.94 -31.06 10.95
N ALA A 143 12.61 -31.00 10.94
CA ALA A 143 11.79 -31.25 12.10
C ALA A 143 11.57 -32.77 12.33
N PRO A 144 11.89 -33.31 13.52
CA PRO A 144 11.71 -34.75 13.83
C PRO A 144 10.27 -35.25 13.67
N LEU A 145 9.27 -34.36 13.85
CA LEU A 145 7.85 -34.68 13.63
C LEU A 145 7.57 -35.21 12.21
N PHE A 146 8.37 -34.84 11.21
CA PHE A 146 8.20 -35.21 9.79
C PHE A 146 9.28 -36.14 9.27
N ASP A 147 10.22 -36.57 10.13
CA ASP A 147 11.32 -37.47 9.78
C ASP A 147 10.87 -38.92 9.81
N THR A 148 10.35 -39.42 8.68
CA THR A 148 9.86 -40.80 8.55
C THR A 148 10.96 -41.86 8.55
N GLU A 149 12.24 -41.50 8.48
CA GLU A 149 13.35 -42.42 8.53
C GLU A 149 13.73 -42.78 9.97
N ASN A 150 13.70 -41.79 10.86
CA ASN A 150 14.14 -41.93 12.25
C ASN A 150 12.99 -41.93 13.27
N ASN A 151 11.80 -41.45 12.90
CA ASN A 151 10.62 -41.38 13.77
C ASN A 151 9.47 -42.24 13.22
N PRO A 152 9.15 -43.40 13.86
CA PRO A 152 8.05 -44.27 13.40
C PRO A 152 6.65 -43.59 13.51
N ASN A 153 6.51 -42.55 14.34
CA ASN A 153 5.29 -41.80 14.53
C ASN A 153 5.27 -40.50 13.70
N ALA A 154 6.22 -40.30 12.79
CA ALA A 154 6.30 -39.09 11.97
C ALA A 154 5.10 -38.92 11.05
N ILE A 155 4.65 -37.70 10.91
CA ILE A 155 3.62 -37.33 9.94
C ILE A 155 4.23 -37.33 8.55
N LYS A 156 3.76 -38.24 7.68
CA LYS A 156 4.26 -38.36 6.32
C LYS A 156 3.76 -37.24 5.45
N VAL A 157 4.66 -36.36 4.97
CA VAL A 157 4.33 -35.24 4.09
C VAL A 157 4.88 -35.43 2.68
N ARG A 158 4.14 -34.94 1.68
CA ARG A 158 4.59 -34.87 0.29
C ARG A 158 4.80 -33.42 -0.09
N ILE A 159 6.03 -33.04 -0.39
CA ILE A 159 6.41 -31.68 -0.75
C ILE A 159 6.55 -31.58 -2.27
N THR A 160 5.88 -30.63 -2.90
CA THR A 160 6.03 -30.22 -4.30
C THR A 160 6.51 -28.77 -4.37
N GLN A 161 6.57 -28.17 -5.55
CA GLN A 161 6.98 -26.76 -5.70
C GLN A 161 6.00 -25.73 -5.12
N GLN A 162 4.72 -26.08 -5.01
CA GLN A 162 3.66 -25.15 -4.59
C GLN A 162 2.73 -25.71 -3.52
N THR A 163 2.88 -26.98 -3.17
CA THR A 163 1.95 -27.65 -2.25
C THR A 163 2.70 -28.61 -1.35
N VAL A 164 2.38 -28.56 -0.06
CA VAL A 164 2.70 -29.62 0.90
C VAL A 164 1.40 -30.35 1.21
N THR A 165 1.38 -31.66 0.98
CA THR A 165 0.23 -32.52 1.28
C THR A 165 0.53 -33.35 2.52
N PHE A 166 -0.35 -33.27 3.50
CA PHE A 166 -0.37 -34.05 4.73
C PHE A 166 -1.39 -35.20 4.61
N PRO A 167 -1.37 -36.21 5.48
CA PRO A 167 -2.45 -37.18 5.62
C PRO A 167 -3.82 -36.52 5.82
N LYS A 168 -4.87 -37.32 5.73
CA LYS A 168 -6.26 -36.83 5.96
C LYS A 168 -6.72 -35.70 5.03
N ASN A 169 -6.24 -35.67 3.76
CA ASN A 169 -6.57 -34.65 2.76
C ASN A 169 -6.34 -33.20 3.22
N ILE A 170 -5.24 -32.95 3.89
CA ILE A 170 -4.86 -31.61 4.36
C ILE A 170 -3.71 -31.09 3.51
N ARG A 171 -3.79 -29.82 3.08
CA ARG A 171 -2.77 -29.21 2.20
C ARG A 171 -2.38 -27.82 2.67
N LEU A 172 -1.11 -27.50 2.44
CA LEU A 172 -0.58 -26.13 2.51
C LEU A 172 -0.16 -25.72 1.10
N ILE A 173 -0.66 -24.58 0.63
CA ILE A 173 -0.60 -24.17 -0.78
C ILE A 173 0.00 -22.77 -0.88
N SER A 174 0.86 -22.55 -1.88
CA SER A 174 1.35 -21.24 -2.29
C SER A 174 0.44 -20.68 -3.37
N GLY A 175 -0.20 -19.54 -3.09
CA GLY A 175 -1.01 -18.74 -4.01
C GLY A 175 -0.34 -17.42 -4.37
N ASN A 176 -0.92 -16.70 -5.31
CA ASN A 176 -0.54 -15.32 -5.63
C ASN A 176 -1.77 -14.43 -5.83
N SER A 177 -1.59 -13.12 -5.66
CA SER A 177 -2.68 -12.14 -5.78
C SER A 177 -3.13 -11.90 -7.22
N GLU A 178 -2.32 -12.28 -8.21
CA GLU A 178 -2.61 -12.08 -9.64
C GLU A 178 -3.43 -13.21 -10.25
N ASN A 179 -3.61 -14.32 -9.54
CA ASN A 179 -4.31 -15.50 -10.03
C ASN A 179 -5.40 -15.93 -9.05
N GLU A 180 -6.65 -15.87 -9.49
CA GLU A 180 -7.82 -16.26 -8.71
C GLU A 180 -7.97 -17.79 -8.54
N SER A 181 -7.03 -18.60 -9.04
CA SER A 181 -7.10 -20.07 -8.99
C SER A 181 -7.25 -20.63 -7.57
N TRP A 182 -6.80 -19.90 -6.55
CA TRP A 182 -6.93 -20.30 -5.15
C TRP A 182 -8.37 -20.15 -4.60
N GLN A 183 -9.26 -19.46 -5.29
CA GLN A 183 -10.68 -19.33 -4.90
C GLN A 183 -11.43 -20.66 -4.95
N GLY A 184 -10.93 -21.64 -5.70
CA GLY A 184 -11.50 -23.00 -5.76
C GLY A 184 -11.15 -23.90 -4.58
N TYR A 185 -10.30 -23.46 -3.66
CA TYR A 185 -9.87 -24.23 -2.50
C TYR A 185 -10.81 -24.07 -1.30
N THR A 186 -10.55 -24.86 -0.25
CA THR A 186 -11.32 -24.85 1.01
C THR A 186 -10.42 -24.42 2.18
N PRO A 187 -10.10 -23.11 2.28
CA PRO A 187 -9.09 -22.66 3.23
C PRO A 187 -9.64 -22.49 4.64
N ILE A 188 -9.01 -23.18 5.61
CA ILE A 188 -9.15 -22.91 7.05
C ILE A 188 -8.24 -21.75 7.48
N LEU A 189 -7.15 -21.52 6.74
CA LEU A 189 -6.19 -20.44 6.97
C LEU A 189 -5.83 -19.79 5.63
N VAL A 190 -5.92 -18.45 5.58
CA VAL A 190 -5.35 -17.65 4.50
C VAL A 190 -4.37 -16.65 5.08
N ILE A 191 -3.13 -16.67 4.59
CA ILE A 191 -2.07 -15.73 4.93
C ILE A 191 -1.91 -14.78 3.75
N LEU A 192 -2.08 -13.48 3.98
CA LEU A 192 -1.90 -12.41 2.99
C LEU A 192 -0.55 -11.74 3.29
N ASP A 193 0.48 -12.24 2.62
CA ASP A 193 1.86 -11.86 2.88
C ASP A 193 2.28 -10.66 2.05
N GLU A 194 2.85 -9.64 2.72
CA GLU A 194 3.20 -8.34 2.15
C GLU A 194 2.02 -7.70 1.39
N ILE A 195 0.83 -7.69 2.04
CA ILE A 195 -0.43 -7.27 1.38
C ILE A 195 -0.38 -5.85 0.79
N ASP A 196 0.39 -4.94 1.37
CA ASP A 196 0.57 -3.59 0.80
C ASP A 196 1.44 -3.58 -0.47
N ALA A 197 2.04 -4.71 -0.85
CA ALA A 197 2.72 -4.90 -2.11
C ALA A 197 1.79 -5.32 -3.26
N PHE A 198 0.55 -5.73 -2.97
CA PHE A 198 -0.41 -6.12 -3.99
C PHE A 198 -0.78 -4.94 -4.88
N LYS A 199 -1.29 -5.21 -6.10
CA LYS A 199 -1.59 -4.15 -7.07
C LYS A 199 -2.43 -3.05 -6.44
N SER A 200 -2.01 -1.81 -6.64
CA SER A 200 -2.79 -0.63 -6.27
C SER A 200 -3.98 -0.44 -7.22
N GLU A 201 -4.97 0.35 -6.83
CA GLU A 201 -6.10 0.67 -7.70
C GLU A 201 -5.67 1.31 -9.03
N GLN A 202 -4.60 2.10 -9.04
CA GLN A 202 -4.04 2.68 -10.28
C GLN A 202 -3.44 1.61 -11.19
N GLU A 203 -2.68 0.66 -10.62
CA GLU A 203 -2.11 -0.45 -11.37
C GLU A 203 -3.22 -1.36 -11.94
N LEU A 204 -4.30 -1.58 -11.18
CA LEU A 204 -5.48 -2.31 -11.63
C LEU A 204 -6.18 -1.61 -12.80
N GLN A 205 -6.37 -0.29 -12.70
CA GLN A 205 -6.98 0.51 -13.78
C GLN A 205 -6.13 0.52 -15.04
N ARG A 206 -4.79 0.63 -14.91
CA ARG A 206 -3.85 0.65 -16.04
C ARG A 206 -3.74 -0.69 -16.74
N SER A 207 -3.69 -1.76 -16.00
CA SER A 207 -3.55 -3.12 -16.54
C SER A 207 -4.88 -3.72 -16.99
N HIS A 208 -6.01 -2.98 -16.87
CA HIS A 208 -7.36 -3.51 -17.03
C HIS A 208 -7.60 -4.76 -16.18
N SER A 209 -6.87 -4.87 -15.07
CA SER A 209 -6.97 -5.97 -14.11
C SER A 209 -8.25 -5.86 -13.29
N LEU A 210 -8.71 -7.00 -12.76
CA LEU A 210 -9.89 -7.03 -11.91
C LEU A 210 -9.59 -6.39 -10.55
N ARG A 211 -10.56 -5.71 -9.96
CA ARG A 211 -10.43 -5.14 -8.60
C ARG A 211 -10.11 -6.20 -7.53
N SER A 212 -10.45 -7.45 -7.80
CA SER A 212 -10.12 -8.61 -6.95
C SER A 212 -8.61 -8.87 -6.79
N GLU A 213 -7.75 -8.34 -7.68
CA GLU A 213 -6.30 -8.51 -7.60
C GLU A 213 -5.62 -7.51 -6.66
N GLY A 214 -6.30 -6.46 -6.21
CA GLY A 214 -5.79 -5.50 -5.24
C GLY A 214 -5.94 -5.97 -3.80
N ALA A 215 -5.24 -5.32 -2.86
CA ALA A 215 -5.23 -5.68 -1.44
C ALA A 215 -6.63 -5.85 -0.84
N GLU A 216 -7.53 -4.91 -1.11
CA GLU A 216 -8.93 -4.95 -0.65
C GLU A 216 -9.72 -6.12 -1.25
N GLY A 217 -9.58 -6.34 -2.56
CA GLY A 217 -10.27 -7.42 -3.28
C GLY A 217 -9.81 -8.80 -2.82
N VAL A 218 -8.50 -9.00 -2.71
CA VAL A 218 -7.91 -10.27 -2.24
C VAL A 218 -8.33 -10.54 -0.79
N TYR A 219 -8.29 -9.54 0.08
CA TYR A 219 -8.74 -9.68 1.47
C TYR A 219 -10.23 -10.05 1.57
N ASN A 220 -11.10 -9.36 0.84
CA ASN A 220 -12.54 -9.63 0.87
C ASN A 220 -12.85 -11.04 0.34
N THR A 221 -12.15 -11.47 -0.71
CA THR A 221 -12.26 -12.83 -1.24
C THR A 221 -11.81 -13.87 -0.22
N ALA A 222 -10.66 -13.67 0.42
CA ALA A 222 -10.16 -14.55 1.48
C ALA A 222 -11.16 -14.65 2.63
N LYS A 223 -11.72 -13.50 3.06
CA LYS A 223 -12.70 -13.43 4.15
C LYS A 223 -13.97 -14.22 3.81
N ALA A 224 -14.50 -14.04 2.61
CA ALA A 224 -15.68 -14.77 2.16
C ALA A 224 -15.44 -16.29 2.11
N LEU A 225 -14.30 -16.73 1.60
CA LEU A 225 -13.94 -18.15 1.53
C LEU A 225 -13.81 -18.78 2.91
N VAL A 226 -13.04 -18.16 3.78
CA VAL A 226 -12.80 -18.67 5.15
C VAL A 226 -14.09 -18.72 5.95
N GLN A 227 -14.88 -17.64 5.92
CA GLN A 227 -16.12 -17.55 6.69
C GLN A 227 -17.21 -18.53 6.18
N SER A 228 -17.28 -18.77 4.85
CA SER A 228 -18.26 -19.70 4.29
C SER A 228 -17.97 -21.15 4.62
N ARG A 229 -16.72 -21.52 4.83
CA ARG A 229 -16.28 -22.91 5.05
C ARG A 229 -16.03 -23.24 6.50
N PHE A 230 -15.45 -22.30 7.26
CA PHE A 230 -15.05 -22.48 8.65
C PHE A 230 -15.52 -21.29 9.51
N PRO A 231 -16.86 -21.10 9.66
CA PRO A 231 -17.38 -19.95 10.40
C PRO A 231 -16.91 -19.98 11.87
N GLY A 232 -16.36 -18.86 12.34
CA GLY A 232 -15.89 -18.71 13.72
C GLY A 232 -14.56 -19.42 14.06
N MET A 233 -14.03 -20.29 13.21
CA MET A 233 -12.80 -21.08 13.44
C MET A 233 -11.71 -20.77 12.44
N GLY A 234 -12.05 -20.56 11.18
CA GLY A 234 -11.09 -20.25 10.13
C GLY A 234 -10.40 -18.90 10.36
N LYS A 235 -9.20 -18.73 9.79
CA LYS A 235 -8.34 -17.59 10.08
C LYS A 235 -7.82 -16.90 8.85
N ILE A 236 -7.69 -15.55 8.96
CA ILE A 236 -7.01 -14.71 7.98
C ILE A 236 -5.88 -13.99 8.70
N ILE A 237 -4.70 -13.97 8.09
CA ILE A 237 -3.53 -13.27 8.64
C ILE A 237 -3.05 -12.26 7.61
N CYS A 238 -3.04 -10.98 7.97
CA CYS A 238 -2.53 -9.88 7.16
C CYS A 238 -1.15 -9.45 7.69
N LEU A 239 -0.14 -9.56 6.84
CA LEU A 239 1.24 -9.22 7.15
C LEU A 239 1.75 -8.18 6.18
N SER A 240 2.31 -7.07 6.67
CA SER A 240 3.07 -6.12 5.84
C SER A 240 3.80 -5.08 6.70
N TRP A 241 4.69 -4.32 6.06
CA TRP A 241 5.04 -2.97 6.48
C TRP A 241 4.26 -1.97 5.62
N PRO A 242 3.84 -0.81 6.17
CA PRO A 242 3.02 0.16 5.45
C PRO A 242 3.85 0.92 4.42
N ARG A 243 3.39 0.96 3.17
CA ARG A 243 4.12 1.63 2.07
C ARG A 243 3.82 3.12 2.00
N PHE A 244 2.62 3.53 2.41
CA PHE A 244 2.19 4.92 2.51
C PHE A 244 1.10 5.06 3.58
N ARG A 245 0.87 6.28 4.08
CA ARG A 245 -0.18 6.52 5.07
C ARG A 245 -1.57 6.23 4.50
N GLY A 246 -2.40 5.57 5.32
CA GLY A 246 -3.72 5.08 4.88
C GLY A 246 -3.66 3.90 3.91
N SER A 247 -2.53 3.20 3.80
CA SER A 247 -2.42 1.93 3.09
C SER A 247 -3.33 0.86 3.69
N PHE A 248 -3.53 -0.25 2.97
CA PHE A 248 -4.44 -1.30 3.44
C PHE A 248 -4.06 -1.82 4.82
N ILE A 249 -2.79 -2.20 5.03
CA ILE A 249 -2.34 -2.75 6.31
C ILE A 249 -2.50 -1.74 7.45
N GLN A 250 -2.25 -0.45 7.21
CA GLN A 250 -2.40 0.60 8.21
C GLN A 250 -3.87 0.78 8.63
N ARG A 251 -4.80 0.78 7.65
CA ARG A 251 -6.24 0.81 7.95
C ARG A 251 -6.68 -0.42 8.73
N ARG A 252 -6.22 -1.63 8.35
CA ARG A 252 -6.54 -2.86 9.09
C ARG A 252 -5.94 -2.86 10.49
N PHE A 253 -4.72 -2.36 10.66
CA PHE A 253 -4.07 -2.21 11.96
C PHE A 253 -4.87 -1.28 12.90
N THR A 254 -5.37 -0.15 12.38
CA THR A 254 -6.16 0.80 13.17
C THR A 254 -7.56 0.26 13.48
N ASN A 255 -8.28 -0.20 12.46
CA ASN A 255 -9.67 -0.66 12.61
C ASN A 255 -9.76 -1.98 13.38
N GLY A 256 -8.81 -2.90 13.15
CA GLY A 256 -8.78 -4.20 13.80
C GLY A 256 -8.70 -4.14 15.34
N LYS A 257 -8.12 -3.07 15.89
CA LYS A 257 -8.09 -2.85 17.35
C LYS A 257 -9.47 -2.68 17.98
N LEU A 258 -10.46 -2.30 17.18
CA LEU A 258 -11.85 -2.10 17.61
C LEU A 258 -12.70 -3.35 17.39
N GLU A 259 -12.16 -4.38 16.75
CA GLU A 259 -12.87 -5.59 16.38
C GLU A 259 -12.58 -6.75 17.37
N ALA A 260 -13.59 -7.29 18.02
CA ALA A 260 -13.43 -8.32 19.07
C ALA A 260 -12.79 -9.63 18.58
N LYS A 261 -12.90 -9.96 17.28
CA LYS A 261 -12.36 -11.19 16.67
C LYS A 261 -11.04 -10.97 15.91
N THR A 262 -10.47 -9.77 15.98
CA THR A 262 -9.20 -9.42 15.31
C THR A 262 -8.09 -9.25 16.35
N PHE A 263 -7.03 -10.03 16.22
CA PHE A 263 -5.80 -9.84 16.99
C PHE A 263 -4.86 -8.90 16.26
N VAL A 264 -4.65 -7.71 16.80
CA VAL A 264 -3.69 -6.75 16.26
C VAL A 264 -2.43 -6.80 17.12
N SER A 265 -1.34 -7.28 16.54
CA SER A 265 -0.05 -7.30 17.24
C SER A 265 0.54 -5.89 17.27
N CYS A 266 0.68 -5.31 18.45
CA CYS A 266 1.19 -3.96 18.64
C CYS A 266 2.00 -3.85 19.93
N ARG A 267 2.84 -2.82 20.00
CA ARG A 267 3.59 -2.44 21.22
C ARG A 267 2.66 -1.83 22.26
N ASP A 268 3.17 -1.69 23.47
CA ASP A 268 2.54 -0.88 24.51
C ASP A 268 2.26 0.54 23.96
N GLY A 269 1.06 1.05 24.19
CA GLY A 269 0.59 2.29 23.57
C GLY A 269 -0.05 2.12 22.18
N GLY A 270 -0.13 0.89 21.65
CA GLY A 270 -0.88 0.59 20.43
C GLY A 270 -0.15 0.96 19.13
N THR A 271 1.16 1.17 19.16
CA THR A 271 1.98 1.47 17.96
C THR A 271 2.47 0.19 17.27
N PRO A 272 2.79 0.23 15.96
CA PRO A 272 3.35 -0.91 15.26
C PRO A 272 4.77 -1.25 15.75
N TYR A 273 5.27 -2.41 15.35
CA TYR A 273 6.62 -2.83 15.69
C TYR A 273 7.63 -2.36 14.65
N ALA A 274 8.69 -1.67 15.10
CA ALA A 274 9.89 -1.59 14.29
C ALA A 274 10.53 -3.00 14.17
N THR A 275 11.40 -3.18 13.16
CA THR A 275 12.07 -4.47 12.92
C THR A 275 12.72 -5.05 14.16
N TRP A 276 13.48 -4.24 14.90
CA TRP A 276 14.22 -4.65 16.10
C TRP A 276 13.34 -4.82 17.36
N ASP A 277 12.15 -4.21 17.37
CA ASP A 277 11.22 -4.39 18.50
C ASP A 277 10.51 -5.76 18.42
N PHE A 278 10.21 -6.23 17.21
CA PHE A 278 9.61 -7.52 16.97
C PHE A 278 10.65 -8.65 16.89
N ASN A 279 11.85 -8.34 16.36
CA ASN A 279 12.99 -9.24 16.26
C ASN A 279 14.23 -8.65 16.94
N PRO A 280 14.45 -8.93 18.22
CA PRO A 280 15.56 -8.37 18.99
C PRO A 280 16.96 -8.82 18.52
N SER A 281 17.07 -9.79 17.59
CA SER A 281 18.34 -10.14 16.95
C SER A 281 18.84 -9.07 15.97
N LYS A 282 17.99 -8.12 15.60
CA LYS A 282 18.29 -6.98 14.72
C LYS A 282 18.42 -5.70 15.52
N LYS A 283 19.22 -4.78 14.99
CA LYS A 283 19.41 -3.45 15.58
C LYS A 283 19.22 -2.39 14.50
N LYS A 284 18.88 -1.17 14.87
CA LYS A 284 18.72 -0.05 13.94
C LYS A 284 19.98 0.22 13.13
N GLU A 285 21.14 0.07 13.77
CA GLU A 285 22.45 0.26 13.18
C GLU A 285 22.74 -0.71 12.02
N ASP A 286 22.12 -1.90 12.02
CA ASP A 286 22.26 -2.88 10.93
C ASP A 286 21.73 -2.36 9.59
N PHE A 287 20.91 -1.31 9.62
CA PHE A 287 20.25 -0.71 8.44
C PHE A 287 20.78 0.69 8.11
N LYS A 288 21.88 1.12 8.71
CA LYS A 288 22.42 2.49 8.60
C LYS A 288 22.57 2.94 7.14
N ASP A 289 23.17 2.12 6.29
CA ASP A 289 23.42 2.47 4.88
C ASP A 289 22.11 2.79 4.13
N PHE A 290 21.02 2.12 4.51
CA PHE A 290 19.71 2.37 3.92
C PHE A 290 19.12 3.70 4.42
N TYR A 291 19.30 4.03 5.70
CA TYR A 291 18.90 5.33 6.24
C TYR A 291 19.70 6.49 5.64
N ASP A 292 20.97 6.27 5.34
CA ASP A 292 21.83 7.27 4.70
C ASP A 292 21.44 7.49 3.22
N THR A 293 20.88 6.47 2.55
CA THR A 293 20.50 6.54 1.14
C THR A 293 19.08 7.07 0.95
N ASP A 294 18.08 6.52 1.65
CA ASP A 294 16.67 6.92 1.59
C ASP A 294 16.04 6.84 2.98
N PRO A 295 16.17 7.91 3.78
CA PRO A 295 15.67 7.93 5.15
C PRO A 295 14.15 7.81 5.25
N VAL A 296 13.40 8.26 4.24
CA VAL A 296 11.93 8.20 4.21
C VAL A 296 11.47 6.75 4.00
N LEU A 297 12.04 6.09 3.00
CA LEU A 297 11.73 4.68 2.74
C LEU A 297 12.26 3.78 3.87
N ALA A 298 13.40 4.12 4.49
CA ALA A 298 13.94 3.40 5.63
C ALA A 298 12.99 3.41 6.83
N LYS A 299 12.42 4.58 7.18
CA LYS A 299 11.41 4.71 8.24
C LYS A 299 10.16 3.89 7.95
N ALA A 300 9.63 3.98 6.72
CA ALA A 300 8.48 3.19 6.32
C ALA A 300 8.73 1.69 6.46
N ARG A 301 9.88 1.24 5.95
CA ARG A 301 10.25 -0.17 5.82
C ARG A 301 10.63 -0.83 7.15
N TYR A 302 11.35 -0.11 8.01
CA TYR A 302 11.91 -0.70 9.23
C TYR A 302 11.24 -0.21 10.52
N GLU A 303 10.64 0.98 10.52
CA GLU A 303 9.96 1.56 11.69
C GLU A 303 8.43 1.59 11.54
N CYS A 304 7.89 1.20 10.38
CA CYS A 304 6.47 1.31 10.05
C CYS A 304 5.93 2.75 10.12
N ASP A 305 6.79 3.75 9.86
CA ASP A 305 6.43 5.16 9.73
C ASP A 305 6.48 5.58 8.25
N PRO A 306 5.38 5.35 7.49
CA PRO A 306 5.37 5.58 6.05
C PRO A 306 5.16 7.04 5.68
N PRO A 307 5.62 7.45 4.47
CA PRO A 307 5.28 8.74 3.90
C PRO A 307 3.78 8.85 3.59
N TYR A 308 3.31 10.06 3.38
CA TYR A 308 1.90 10.30 3.02
C TYR A 308 1.51 9.72 1.66
N ALA A 309 2.47 9.59 0.73
CA ALA A 309 2.25 9.02 -0.59
C ALA A 309 3.39 8.07 -1.00
N ARG A 310 3.11 7.10 -1.88
CA ARG A 310 4.07 6.05 -2.30
C ARG A 310 5.26 6.64 -3.05
N ASP A 311 4.96 7.50 -4.05
CA ASP A 311 5.93 8.27 -4.83
C ASP A 311 5.77 9.76 -4.52
N ALA A 312 5.82 10.10 -3.21
CA ALA A 312 5.45 11.39 -2.67
C ALA A 312 6.10 12.54 -3.44
N TYR A 313 5.25 13.42 -4.01
CA TYR A 313 5.69 14.65 -4.64
C TYR A 313 6.33 15.61 -3.62
N ILE A 314 5.73 15.72 -2.44
CA ILE A 314 6.28 16.42 -1.27
C ILE A 314 6.84 15.37 -0.31
N LYS A 315 8.16 15.22 -0.28
CA LYS A 315 8.83 14.20 0.54
C LYS A 315 8.92 14.56 2.02
N ASP A 316 9.11 15.86 2.32
CA ASP A 316 9.15 16.39 3.68
C ASP A 316 7.84 17.11 3.99
N SER A 317 7.13 16.67 5.02
CA SER A 317 5.85 17.26 5.42
C SER A 317 6.01 18.59 6.19
N LEU A 318 7.14 18.84 6.82
CA LEU A 318 7.32 20.02 7.67
C LEU A 318 7.06 21.37 6.98
N PRO A 319 7.52 21.61 5.73
CA PRO A 319 7.20 22.85 5.02
C PRO A 319 5.70 23.06 4.81
N VAL A 320 4.94 21.99 4.53
CA VAL A 320 3.48 22.04 4.37
C VAL A 320 2.81 22.36 5.71
N LEU A 321 3.22 21.65 6.77
CA LEU A 321 2.64 21.84 8.11
C LEU A 321 2.85 23.29 8.60
N ARG A 322 4.05 23.84 8.39
CA ARG A 322 4.35 25.25 8.74
C ARG A 322 3.56 26.25 7.92
N ALA A 323 3.46 26.04 6.60
CA ALA A 323 2.74 26.96 5.72
C ALA A 323 1.25 27.05 6.06
N PHE A 324 0.64 25.93 6.46
CA PHE A 324 -0.79 25.82 6.73
C PHE A 324 -1.16 25.69 8.22
N ASP A 325 -0.21 25.95 9.12
CA ASP A 325 -0.44 25.88 10.57
C ASP A 325 -1.08 24.56 11.01
N ALA A 326 -0.48 23.48 10.58
CA ALA A 326 -0.94 22.13 10.86
C ALA A 326 0.09 21.37 11.71
N GLU A 327 -0.38 20.44 12.52
CA GLU A 327 0.41 19.50 13.31
C GLU A 327 -0.05 18.07 13.00
N ILE A 328 0.80 17.10 13.33
CA ILE A 328 0.49 15.68 13.20
C ILE A 328 0.60 15.06 14.58
N ASP A 329 -0.47 14.41 15.02
CA ASP A 329 -0.49 13.68 16.29
C ASP A 329 0.25 12.33 16.22
N GLU A 330 0.35 11.63 17.35
CA GLU A 330 1.04 10.35 17.48
C GLU A 330 0.44 9.24 16.59
N VAL A 331 -0.85 9.35 16.22
CA VAL A 331 -1.53 8.41 15.32
C VAL A 331 -1.54 8.86 13.86
N GLY A 332 -0.91 10.01 13.56
CA GLY A 332 -0.76 10.53 12.20
C GLY A 332 -1.96 11.34 11.70
N GLN A 333 -2.84 11.83 12.58
CA GLN A 333 -3.92 12.72 12.22
C GLN A 333 -3.42 14.16 12.11
N ILE A 334 -3.96 14.86 11.11
CA ILE A 334 -3.66 16.28 10.90
C ILE A 334 -4.57 17.10 11.81
N LEU A 335 -3.95 17.92 12.64
CA LEU A 335 -4.58 18.82 13.61
C LEU A 335 -4.20 20.26 13.30
N TRP A 336 -5.00 21.19 13.81
CA TRP A 336 -4.71 22.61 13.74
C TRP A 336 -3.62 23.01 14.75
N GLY A 337 -2.58 23.73 14.28
CA GLY A 337 -1.47 24.20 15.11
C GLY A 337 -1.80 25.37 16.06
N GLY A 338 -3.00 25.96 15.92
CA GLY A 338 -3.53 26.96 16.86
C GLY A 338 -3.11 28.41 16.64
N LEU A 339 -2.32 28.69 15.60
CA LEU A 339 -1.80 30.06 15.36
C LEU A 339 -2.57 30.82 14.28
N LYS A 340 -3.00 30.13 13.21
CA LYS A 340 -3.63 30.75 12.04
C LYS A 340 -5.07 30.22 11.87
N PRO A 341 -6.10 31.02 12.21
CA PRO A 341 -7.48 30.61 12.02
C PRO A 341 -7.82 30.49 10.53
N PRO A 342 -8.89 29.75 10.17
CA PRO A 342 -9.44 29.79 8.82
C PRO A 342 -9.71 31.23 8.40
N ARG A 343 -9.38 31.55 7.14
CA ARG A 343 -9.59 32.89 6.56
C ARG A 343 -10.85 32.90 5.71
N ASP A 344 -11.50 34.06 5.70
CA ASP A 344 -12.64 34.37 4.87
C ASP A 344 -12.47 35.76 4.21
N GLU A 345 -13.51 36.24 3.60
CA GLU A 345 -13.50 37.53 2.90
C GLU A 345 -13.13 38.74 3.78
N SER A 346 -13.23 38.64 5.11
CA SER A 346 -12.87 39.73 6.04
C SER A 346 -11.36 39.98 6.12
N PHE A 347 -10.56 39.00 5.68
CA PHE A 347 -9.10 39.11 5.62
C PHE A 347 -8.61 39.83 4.35
N LEU A 348 -9.47 40.05 3.34
CA LEU A 348 -9.09 40.73 2.12
C LEU A 348 -8.86 42.23 2.40
N GLN A 349 -7.82 42.80 1.77
CA GLN A 349 -7.40 44.21 1.97
C GLN A 349 -7.67 45.04 0.73
N GLU A 350 -8.12 46.27 0.94
CA GLU A 350 -8.27 47.24 -0.15
C GLU A 350 -6.90 47.60 -0.76
N GLY A 351 -6.85 47.66 -2.10
CA GLY A 351 -5.64 48.03 -2.84
C GLY A 351 -4.75 46.82 -3.24
N GLU A 352 -4.87 45.68 -2.58
CA GLU A 352 -4.15 44.48 -2.97
C GLU A 352 -4.70 43.86 -4.25
N LYS A 353 -3.81 43.16 -4.99
CA LYS A 353 -4.12 42.48 -6.25
C LYS A 353 -4.39 41.03 -5.98
N TYR A 354 -5.60 40.54 -6.23
CA TYR A 354 -6.01 39.17 -6.00
C TYR A 354 -6.02 38.33 -7.27
N TYR A 355 -5.52 37.12 -7.16
CA TYR A 355 -5.46 36.10 -8.21
C TYR A 355 -6.33 34.92 -7.79
N ILE A 356 -7.21 34.52 -8.69
CA ILE A 356 -8.17 33.45 -8.41
C ILE A 356 -7.91 32.30 -9.35
N HIS A 357 -7.92 31.08 -8.82
CA HIS A 357 -7.99 29.87 -9.62
C HIS A 357 -9.21 29.05 -9.21
N VAL A 358 -9.88 28.50 -10.21
CA VAL A 358 -11.06 27.67 -10.05
C VAL A 358 -10.75 26.31 -10.67
N ASP A 359 -10.76 25.28 -9.83
CA ASP A 359 -10.82 23.90 -10.28
C ASP A 359 -12.27 23.43 -10.30
N LEU A 360 -12.78 23.10 -11.51
CA LEU A 360 -14.16 22.68 -11.70
C LEU A 360 -14.28 21.16 -11.69
N GLY A 361 -14.81 20.62 -10.61
CA GLY A 361 -15.33 19.26 -10.59
C GLY A 361 -16.71 19.19 -11.25
N LEU A 362 -16.96 18.10 -11.98
CA LEU A 362 -18.30 17.74 -12.47
C LEU A 362 -18.97 16.74 -11.51
N ARG A 363 -19.72 15.81 -12.06
CA ARG A 363 -20.36 14.72 -11.29
C ARG A 363 -19.34 14.00 -10.40
N HIS A 364 -19.65 13.90 -9.10
CA HIS A 364 -18.85 13.20 -8.08
C HIS A 364 -17.48 13.83 -7.72
N SER A 365 -17.17 15.04 -8.21
CA SER A 365 -15.98 15.80 -7.82
C SER A 365 -16.39 17.18 -7.29
N ASN A 366 -15.67 17.69 -6.31
CA ASN A 366 -15.91 19.04 -5.80
C ASN A 366 -15.45 20.07 -6.83
N ALA A 367 -16.01 21.29 -6.75
CA ALA A 367 -15.39 22.47 -7.33
C ALA A 367 -14.74 23.29 -6.22
N ALA A 368 -13.52 23.76 -6.46
CA ALA A 368 -12.77 24.55 -5.48
C ALA A 368 -12.32 25.89 -6.08
N ILE A 369 -12.40 26.95 -5.25
CA ILE A 369 -11.82 28.26 -5.55
C ILE A 369 -10.74 28.56 -4.51
N ALA A 370 -9.59 29.01 -4.98
CA ALA A 370 -8.57 29.63 -4.14
C ALA A 370 -8.34 31.08 -4.58
N VAL A 371 -8.15 31.97 -3.59
CA VAL A 371 -7.79 33.36 -3.77
C VAL A 371 -6.47 33.63 -3.08
N ALA A 372 -5.51 34.20 -3.80
CA ALA A 372 -4.20 34.52 -3.27
C ALA A 372 -3.72 35.90 -3.70
N HIS A 373 -2.86 36.50 -2.89
CA HIS A 373 -2.19 37.77 -3.23
C HIS A 373 -0.69 37.70 -2.90
N GLN A 374 0.05 38.71 -3.37
CA GLN A 374 1.42 38.90 -2.99
C GLN A 374 1.52 39.76 -1.75
N GLY A 375 1.85 39.22 -0.61
CA GLY A 375 2.24 39.97 0.57
C GLY A 375 3.66 40.50 0.46
N ALA A 376 4.17 41.11 1.54
CA ALA A 376 5.49 41.75 1.56
C ALA A 376 6.63 40.76 1.23
N GLU A 377 6.66 39.61 1.87
CA GLU A 377 7.70 38.58 1.71
C GLU A 377 7.19 37.24 1.22
N HIS A 378 5.89 36.96 1.41
CA HIS A 378 5.26 35.68 1.13
C HIS A 378 4.15 35.82 0.09
N VAL A 379 3.86 34.75 -0.62
CA VAL A 379 2.57 34.58 -1.29
C VAL A 379 1.56 34.17 -0.22
N VAL A 380 0.43 34.87 -0.15
CA VAL A 380 -0.59 34.66 0.88
C VAL A 380 -1.80 34.00 0.25
N LEU A 381 -2.23 32.86 0.82
CA LEU A 381 -3.52 32.25 0.54
C LEU A 381 -4.58 32.90 1.42
N ASP A 382 -5.52 33.63 0.81
CA ASP A 382 -6.55 34.37 1.53
C ASP A 382 -7.84 33.59 1.71
N ILE A 383 -8.30 32.91 0.66
CA ILE A 383 -9.56 32.16 0.66
C ILE A 383 -9.39 30.82 -0.02
N LEU A 384 -10.00 29.80 0.57
CA LEU A 384 -10.26 28.51 -0.04
C LEU A 384 -11.72 28.15 0.20
N LYS A 385 -12.52 28.07 -0.87
CA LYS A 385 -13.93 27.70 -0.79
C LYS A 385 -14.23 26.53 -1.71
N VAL A 386 -15.06 25.62 -1.23
CA VAL A 386 -15.38 24.37 -1.94
C VAL A 386 -16.89 24.24 -2.09
N TRP A 387 -17.34 23.83 -3.26
CA TRP A 387 -18.71 23.43 -3.55
C TRP A 387 -18.74 21.92 -3.77
N THR A 388 -19.44 21.23 -2.90
CA THR A 388 -19.66 19.79 -3.00
C THR A 388 -20.99 19.55 -3.71
N PRO A 389 -21.04 18.73 -4.78
CA PRO A 389 -22.29 18.44 -5.46
C PRO A 389 -23.23 17.66 -4.52
N GLU A 390 -24.52 17.99 -4.53
CA GLU A 390 -25.54 17.17 -3.90
C GLU A 390 -25.70 15.83 -4.67
N PRO A 391 -26.17 14.76 -4.02
CA PRO A 391 -26.46 13.52 -4.73
C PRO A 391 -27.36 13.78 -5.95
N ASP A 392 -26.95 13.28 -7.11
CA ASP A 392 -27.64 13.39 -8.41
C ASP A 392 -27.76 14.81 -8.99
N LYS A 393 -27.02 15.79 -8.46
CA LYS A 393 -26.95 17.14 -9.02
C LYS A 393 -25.52 17.49 -9.43
N ASP A 394 -25.40 18.30 -10.47
CA ASP A 394 -24.13 18.92 -10.87
C ASP A 394 -23.82 20.13 -9.97
N VAL A 395 -22.55 20.51 -9.88
CA VAL A 395 -22.13 21.74 -9.19
C VAL A 395 -22.75 22.96 -9.90
N ASP A 396 -23.32 23.87 -9.14
CA ASP A 396 -23.88 25.15 -9.68
C ASP A 396 -22.72 26.12 -10.03
N PHE A 397 -22.36 26.16 -11.30
CA PHE A 397 -21.33 27.09 -11.80
C PHE A 397 -21.73 28.54 -11.67
N ALA A 398 -23.03 28.86 -11.72
CA ALA A 398 -23.52 30.25 -11.53
C ALA A 398 -23.26 30.73 -10.09
N ALA A 399 -23.34 29.85 -9.09
CA ALA A 399 -22.97 30.17 -7.71
C ALA A 399 -21.49 30.54 -7.59
N ILE A 400 -20.60 29.84 -8.33
CA ILE A 400 -19.17 30.15 -8.37
C ILE A 400 -18.91 31.51 -9.04
N GLU A 401 -19.52 31.78 -10.20
CA GLU A 401 -19.42 33.03 -10.92
C GLU A 401 -19.93 34.21 -10.07
N ASN A 402 -21.09 34.06 -9.45
CA ASN A 402 -21.68 35.07 -8.56
C ASN A 402 -20.77 35.36 -7.34
N TYR A 403 -20.10 34.33 -6.82
CA TYR A 403 -19.15 34.53 -5.74
C TYR A 403 -17.96 35.40 -6.18
N ILE A 404 -17.36 35.11 -7.34
CA ILE A 404 -16.25 35.89 -7.89
C ILE A 404 -16.70 37.35 -8.15
N LEU A 405 -17.90 37.56 -8.73
CA LEU A 405 -18.47 38.89 -8.96
C LEU A 405 -18.70 39.63 -7.64
N SER A 406 -19.15 38.94 -6.60
CA SER A 406 -19.37 39.55 -5.29
C SER A 406 -18.07 40.07 -4.65
N LEU A 407 -16.94 39.44 -4.87
CA LEU A 407 -15.63 39.92 -4.40
C LEU A 407 -15.27 41.25 -5.08
N ARG A 408 -15.45 41.33 -6.41
CA ARG A 408 -15.23 42.57 -7.15
C ARG A 408 -16.19 43.68 -6.69
N ASP A 409 -17.47 43.36 -6.51
CA ASP A 409 -18.50 44.33 -6.12
C ASP A 409 -18.29 44.86 -4.69
N LYS A 410 -17.61 44.09 -3.84
CA LYS A 410 -17.10 44.52 -2.53
C LYS A 410 -15.85 45.42 -2.62
N GLY A 411 -15.34 45.71 -3.83
CA GLY A 411 -14.20 46.59 -4.06
C GLY A 411 -12.83 45.93 -4.12
N PHE A 412 -12.76 44.60 -4.06
CA PHE A 412 -11.48 43.88 -4.15
C PHE A 412 -10.96 43.86 -5.60
N LYS A 413 -9.66 44.09 -5.77
CA LYS A 413 -9.02 44.18 -7.08
C LYS A 413 -8.69 42.79 -7.61
N VAL A 414 -9.67 42.10 -8.20
CA VAL A 414 -9.46 40.81 -8.90
C VAL A 414 -8.74 41.07 -10.22
N VAL A 415 -7.46 40.68 -10.30
CA VAL A 415 -6.60 40.91 -11.47
C VAL A 415 -6.81 39.85 -12.54
N ASN A 416 -6.88 38.61 -12.13
CA ASN A 416 -7.00 37.49 -13.05
C ASN A 416 -7.75 36.33 -12.40
N VAL A 417 -8.62 35.69 -13.18
CA VAL A 417 -9.31 34.44 -12.83
C VAL A 417 -8.90 33.37 -13.83
N THR A 418 -8.45 32.22 -13.33
CA THR A 418 -8.08 31.09 -14.18
C THR A 418 -8.92 29.88 -13.85
N TYR A 419 -9.20 29.05 -14.87
CA TYR A 419 -9.95 27.81 -14.74
C TYR A 419 -9.17 26.64 -15.34
N ASP A 420 -9.19 25.48 -14.69
CA ASP A 420 -8.45 24.29 -15.17
C ASP A 420 -9.20 23.47 -16.22
N ASN A 421 -10.51 23.64 -16.39
CA ASN A 421 -11.30 22.76 -17.25
C ASN A 421 -11.85 23.48 -18.49
N TYR A 422 -11.86 22.79 -19.66
CA TYR A 422 -12.44 23.26 -20.92
C TYR A 422 -13.94 23.57 -20.83
N GLN A 423 -14.64 22.98 -19.89
CA GLN A 423 -16.07 23.23 -19.64
C GLN A 423 -16.36 24.61 -19.05
N SER A 424 -15.32 25.33 -18.66
CA SER A 424 -15.39 26.71 -18.15
C SER A 424 -15.66 27.78 -19.20
N VAL A 425 -15.83 27.45 -20.49
CA VAL A 425 -15.98 28.47 -21.57
C VAL A 425 -17.11 29.45 -21.28
N ASN A 426 -18.26 28.98 -20.81
CA ASN A 426 -19.37 29.83 -20.47
C ASN A 426 -19.05 30.76 -19.29
N SER A 427 -18.44 30.22 -18.23
CA SER A 427 -18.02 30.98 -17.05
C SER A 427 -16.98 32.04 -17.39
N LEU A 428 -16.02 31.70 -18.25
CA LEU A 428 -15.02 32.65 -18.74
C LEU A 428 -15.68 33.82 -19.48
N GLN A 429 -16.63 33.55 -20.41
CA GLN A 429 -17.33 34.56 -21.15
C GLN A 429 -18.21 35.45 -20.25
N THR A 430 -18.87 34.85 -19.24
CA THR A 430 -19.65 35.58 -18.25
C THR A 430 -18.77 36.56 -17.48
N LEU A 431 -17.68 36.10 -16.88
CA LEU A 431 -16.77 36.99 -16.13
C LEU A 431 -16.16 38.07 -16.99
N GLN A 432 -15.78 37.78 -18.25
CA GLN A 432 -15.25 38.75 -19.20
C GLN A 432 -16.28 39.85 -19.55
N ARG A 433 -17.57 39.52 -19.72
CA ARG A 433 -18.65 40.50 -19.93
C ARG A 433 -18.77 41.46 -18.76
N TYR A 434 -18.48 41.01 -17.57
CA TYR A 434 -18.47 41.87 -16.36
C TYR A 434 -17.13 42.55 -16.10
N GLY A 435 -16.19 42.52 -17.07
CA GLY A 435 -14.92 43.25 -17.01
C GLY A 435 -13.81 42.55 -16.19
N ILE A 436 -13.99 41.29 -15.81
CA ILE A 436 -12.96 40.51 -15.13
C ILE A 436 -12.10 39.80 -16.17
N THR A 437 -10.78 39.90 -16.05
CA THR A 437 -9.85 39.11 -16.87
C THR A 437 -9.96 37.65 -16.48
N ALA A 438 -10.53 36.82 -17.34
CA ALA A 438 -10.69 35.38 -17.10
C ALA A 438 -10.07 34.55 -18.24
N LYS A 439 -9.31 33.51 -17.92
CA LYS A 439 -8.57 32.69 -18.88
C LYS A 439 -8.61 31.22 -18.51
N TYR A 440 -8.54 30.34 -19.52
CA TYR A 440 -8.28 28.94 -19.32
C TYR A 440 -6.79 28.73 -18.99
N LYS A 441 -6.51 27.93 -17.97
CA LYS A 441 -5.16 27.49 -17.64
C LYS A 441 -5.18 26.15 -16.90
N SER A 442 -4.74 25.11 -17.57
CA SER A 442 -4.63 23.78 -16.95
C SER A 442 -3.47 23.75 -15.94
N ILE A 443 -3.77 23.19 -14.78
CA ILE A 443 -2.84 22.92 -13.70
C ILE A 443 -2.60 21.41 -13.64
N GLY A 444 -1.37 20.94 -13.84
CA GLY A 444 -1.03 19.53 -13.70
C GLY A 444 -1.19 18.65 -14.94
N ARG A 445 -2.05 19.01 -15.92
CA ARG A 445 -2.21 18.19 -17.15
C ARG A 445 -1.19 18.50 -18.23
N SER A 446 -0.78 19.76 -18.37
CA SER A 446 0.09 20.22 -19.45
C SER A 446 1.51 20.58 -19.01
N SER A 447 1.73 20.91 -17.77
CA SER A 447 3.07 21.14 -17.23
C SER A 447 3.10 21.00 -15.71
N ARG A 448 4.18 20.46 -15.20
CA ARG A 448 4.50 20.36 -13.78
C ARG A 448 4.91 21.73 -13.18
N GLU A 449 5.13 22.75 -14.01
CA GLU A 449 5.68 24.05 -13.62
C GLU A 449 4.96 24.70 -12.44
N ALA A 450 3.62 24.67 -12.42
CA ALA A 450 2.85 25.29 -11.35
C ALA A 450 3.09 24.57 -10.00
N TYR A 451 3.10 23.26 -10.03
CA TYR A 451 3.36 22.44 -8.85
C TYR A 451 4.81 22.60 -8.36
N ASP A 452 5.81 22.57 -9.26
CA ASP A 452 7.21 22.76 -8.89
C ASP A 452 7.43 24.16 -8.26
N THR A 453 6.81 25.19 -8.83
CA THR A 453 6.85 26.53 -8.25
C THR A 453 6.20 26.59 -6.86
N PHE A 454 5.05 25.94 -6.69
CA PHE A 454 4.39 25.83 -5.39
C PHE A 454 5.27 25.11 -4.36
N LYS A 455 5.89 24.00 -4.76
CA LYS A 455 6.83 23.24 -3.94
C LYS A 455 8.02 24.10 -3.52
N ASP A 456 8.61 24.84 -4.46
CA ASP A 456 9.74 25.73 -4.18
C ASP A 456 9.38 26.80 -3.13
N LEU A 457 8.17 27.39 -3.22
CA LEU A 457 7.71 28.35 -2.21
C LEU A 457 7.53 27.71 -0.83
N LEU A 458 7.01 26.49 -0.77
CA LEU A 458 6.88 25.75 0.49
C LEU A 458 8.24 25.53 1.13
N TYR A 459 9.22 24.98 0.37
CA TYR A 459 10.56 24.70 0.89
C TYR A 459 11.39 25.96 1.20
N GLN A 460 11.08 27.11 0.57
CA GLN A 460 11.66 28.40 0.89
C GLN A 460 10.93 29.12 2.02
N GLU A 461 9.90 28.53 2.60
CA GLU A 461 9.04 29.13 3.62
C GLU A 461 8.43 30.47 3.17
N LYS A 462 8.12 30.60 1.84
CA LYS A 462 7.55 31.80 1.22
C LYS A 462 6.07 31.71 0.90
N LEU A 463 5.38 30.73 1.45
CA LEU A 463 3.93 30.58 1.36
C LEU A 463 3.31 30.74 2.74
N ASP A 464 2.32 31.65 2.86
CA ASP A 464 1.55 31.87 4.07
C ASP A 464 0.09 31.46 3.82
N GLY A 465 -0.32 30.34 4.38
CA GLY A 465 -1.66 29.80 4.33
C GLY A 465 -2.33 29.81 5.69
N PHE A 466 -3.49 29.18 5.76
CA PHE A 466 -4.25 28.93 6.99
C PHE A 466 -4.65 27.47 7.06
N PHE A 467 -5.01 27.02 8.25
CA PHE A 467 -5.37 25.61 8.47
C PHE A 467 -6.63 25.23 7.69
N ASN A 468 -6.49 24.20 6.87
CA ASN A 468 -7.57 23.43 6.28
C ASN A 468 -7.10 21.97 6.18
N LYS A 469 -7.73 21.12 6.96
CA LYS A 469 -7.30 19.71 7.11
C LYS A 469 -7.25 19.00 5.76
N GLU A 470 -8.32 19.10 4.98
CA GLU A 470 -8.45 18.40 3.71
C GLU A 470 -7.42 18.91 2.67
N LEU A 471 -7.12 20.22 2.67
CA LEU A 471 -6.07 20.78 1.81
C LEU A 471 -4.69 20.19 2.16
N VAL A 472 -4.36 20.12 3.44
CA VAL A 472 -3.09 19.56 3.90
C VAL A 472 -3.00 18.08 3.54
N GLU A 473 -4.09 17.32 3.71
CA GLU A 473 -4.17 15.91 3.31
C GLU A 473 -3.99 15.75 1.79
N GLU A 474 -4.65 16.59 0.97
CA GLU A 474 -4.52 16.57 -0.48
C GLU A 474 -3.08 16.87 -0.92
N ILE A 475 -2.43 17.91 -0.37
CA ILE A 475 -1.04 18.28 -0.71
C ILE A 475 -0.06 17.18 -0.34
N LEU A 476 -0.17 16.62 0.86
CA LEU A 476 0.70 15.54 1.32
C LEU A 476 0.42 14.21 0.61
N GLY A 477 -0.80 14.05 0.07
CA GLY A 477 -1.22 12.91 -0.71
C GLY A 477 -0.89 12.97 -2.20
N LEU A 478 -0.13 13.96 -2.68
CA LEU A 478 0.28 14.07 -4.09
C LEU A 478 1.41 13.08 -4.41
N ASP A 479 1.25 12.37 -5.53
CA ASP A 479 2.23 11.45 -6.10
C ASP A 479 2.77 11.94 -7.44
N VAL A 480 3.99 11.51 -7.77
CA VAL A 480 4.55 11.66 -9.12
C VAL A 480 4.18 10.44 -9.96
N VAL A 481 3.43 10.65 -11.02
CA VAL A 481 3.01 9.58 -11.93
C VAL A 481 3.52 9.85 -13.35
N TYR A 482 3.87 8.80 -14.08
CA TYR A 482 4.38 8.88 -15.48
C TYR A 482 5.58 9.84 -15.67
N GLY A 483 6.48 9.89 -14.69
CA GLY A 483 7.72 10.67 -14.76
C GLY A 483 7.57 12.16 -14.45
N ASP A 484 6.49 12.82 -14.91
CA ASP A 484 6.36 14.27 -14.82
C ASP A 484 5.00 14.80 -14.34
N LYS A 485 4.01 13.94 -14.13
CA LYS A 485 2.66 14.35 -13.76
C LYS A 485 2.45 14.26 -12.25
N VAL A 486 1.89 15.31 -11.66
CA VAL A 486 1.49 15.33 -10.25
C VAL A 486 0.01 15.00 -10.15
N GLU A 487 -0.33 13.91 -9.46
CA GLU A 487 -1.69 13.44 -9.28
C GLU A 487 -1.98 13.09 -7.82
N ALA A 488 -3.25 13.10 -7.44
CA ALA A 488 -3.64 12.55 -6.15
C ALA A 488 -3.44 11.04 -6.15
N ARG A 489 -3.11 10.47 -4.99
CA ARG A 489 -3.13 9.02 -4.80
C ARG A 489 -4.54 8.47 -4.98
N PRO A 490 -4.70 7.18 -5.33
CA PRO A 490 -6.01 6.57 -5.52
C PRO A 490 -6.94 6.76 -4.32
N GLY A 491 -8.20 7.12 -4.61
CA GLY A 491 -9.21 7.35 -3.59
C GLY A 491 -9.12 8.71 -2.88
N MET A 492 -8.17 9.56 -3.25
CA MET A 492 -8.10 10.95 -2.79
C MET A 492 -8.43 11.94 -3.90
N MET A 493 -8.96 13.08 -3.50
CA MET A 493 -9.17 14.25 -4.36
C MET A 493 -7.95 15.17 -4.31
N LYS A 494 -7.84 16.09 -5.26
CA LYS A 494 -6.85 17.18 -5.28
C LYS A 494 -7.44 18.52 -5.70
N ASP A 495 -8.77 18.65 -5.64
CA ASP A 495 -9.50 19.83 -6.11
C ASP A 495 -9.06 21.10 -5.36
N ARG A 496 -8.84 20.99 -4.03
CA ARG A 496 -8.32 22.09 -3.21
C ARG A 496 -6.86 22.39 -3.54
N ALA A 497 -6.04 21.35 -3.70
CA ALA A 497 -4.64 21.51 -4.04
C ALA A 497 -4.46 22.14 -5.42
N ASP A 498 -5.21 21.70 -6.46
CA ASP A 498 -5.19 22.28 -7.80
C ASP A 498 -5.63 23.76 -7.76
N ALA A 499 -6.69 24.09 -7.01
CA ALA A 499 -7.14 25.47 -6.84
C ALA A 499 -6.05 26.35 -6.20
N VAL A 500 -5.43 25.91 -5.11
CA VAL A 500 -4.40 26.67 -4.40
C VAL A 500 -3.14 26.83 -5.24
N VAL A 501 -2.65 25.75 -5.86
CA VAL A 501 -1.49 25.77 -6.76
C VAL A 501 -1.72 26.73 -7.92
N GLY A 502 -2.91 26.73 -8.52
CA GLY A 502 -3.29 27.61 -9.60
C GLY A 502 -3.32 29.09 -9.20
N ALA A 503 -3.89 29.43 -8.04
CA ALA A 503 -3.94 30.80 -7.53
C ALA A 503 -2.53 31.32 -7.20
N VAL A 504 -1.72 30.56 -6.48
CA VAL A 504 -0.32 30.88 -6.13
C VAL A 504 0.52 31.10 -7.40
N HIS A 505 0.39 30.22 -8.39
CA HIS A 505 1.08 30.37 -9.66
C HIS A 505 0.63 31.63 -10.43
N GLY A 506 -0.66 32.02 -10.32
CA GLY A 506 -1.18 33.25 -10.87
C GLY A 506 -0.49 34.51 -10.32
N VAL A 507 -0.26 34.55 -9.01
CA VAL A 507 0.47 35.63 -8.30
C VAL A 507 1.87 35.82 -8.87
N LEU A 508 2.63 34.72 -9.07
CA LEU A 508 4.03 34.79 -9.48
C LEU A 508 4.22 35.18 -10.95
N LYS A 509 3.33 34.73 -11.83
CA LYS A 509 3.40 35.08 -13.27
C LYS A 509 3.20 36.57 -13.57
N ASP A 510 2.42 37.28 -12.78
CA ASP A 510 2.24 38.72 -12.97
C ASP A 510 3.51 39.54 -12.65
N LYS A 511 4.43 38.97 -11.86
CA LYS A 511 5.72 39.59 -11.53
C LYS A 511 6.82 39.36 -12.57
N GLY A 512 6.57 38.55 -13.61
CA GLY A 512 7.62 38.20 -14.59
C GLY A 512 8.76 37.36 -14.00
N VAL A 513 8.52 36.74 -12.88
CA VAL A 513 9.48 35.80 -12.26
C VAL A 513 9.44 34.50 -13.03
N THR A 514 10.23 34.42 -14.09
CA THR A 514 10.63 33.15 -14.67
C THR A 514 11.58 32.54 -13.66
N THR A 515 11.17 31.48 -13.00
CA THR A 515 12.05 30.69 -12.12
C THR A 515 13.14 30.13 -12.98
N THR A 516 14.32 30.74 -12.98
CA THR A 516 15.51 30.11 -13.55
C THR A 516 15.75 28.89 -12.68
N MET A 517 15.67 27.69 -13.25
CA MET A 517 16.10 26.46 -12.59
C MET A 517 17.54 26.66 -12.10
N HIS A 518 17.72 27.02 -10.84
CA HIS A 518 18.95 26.73 -10.16
C HIS A 518 18.94 25.22 -9.93
N GLN A 519 19.67 24.49 -10.78
CA GLN A 519 20.14 23.17 -10.44
C GLN A 519 20.80 23.27 -9.07
N LEU A 520 20.15 22.73 -8.05
CA LEU A 520 20.81 22.43 -6.80
C LEU A 520 22.02 21.55 -7.16
N PRO A 521 23.24 21.88 -6.74
CA PRO A 521 24.37 20.99 -6.93
C PRO A 521 24.01 19.67 -6.26
N SER A 522 24.07 18.58 -7.03
CA SER A 522 23.94 17.24 -6.48
C SER A 522 24.93 17.11 -5.32
N ILE A 523 24.47 16.57 -4.20
CA ILE A 523 25.29 16.34 -2.99
C ILE A 523 26.56 15.50 -3.28
N GLY A 524 26.67 14.88 -4.46
CA GLY A 524 27.87 14.21 -4.96
C GLY A 524 29.02 15.11 -5.36
N ALA A 525 28.83 16.44 -5.50
CA ALA A 525 29.88 17.35 -5.98
C ALA A 525 30.79 17.94 -4.89
N ILE A 526 30.60 17.58 -3.62
CA ILE A 526 31.40 18.14 -2.49
C ILE A 526 32.59 17.25 -2.12
N PHE A 527 32.73 16.05 -2.69
CA PHE A 527 33.80 15.12 -2.31
C PHE A 527 34.79 14.74 -3.41
N GLU A 528 34.91 15.47 -4.51
CA GLU A 528 35.98 15.21 -5.48
C GLU A 528 36.76 16.48 -5.85
N ASN A 529 37.84 16.74 -5.11
CA ASN A 529 39.00 17.40 -5.61
C ASN A 529 40.26 16.57 -5.26
N PRO A 530 40.62 15.56 -6.04
CA PRO A 530 42.01 15.11 -6.07
C PRO A 530 42.80 16.06 -6.97
N VAL A 531 43.90 16.59 -6.42
CA VAL A 531 44.92 17.36 -7.12
C VAL A 531 45.38 16.58 -8.35
N LYS A 532 45.11 17.08 -9.56
CA LYS A 532 45.62 16.51 -10.80
C LYS A 532 47.10 16.83 -10.97
N SER A 533 47.93 15.81 -11.15
CA SER A 533 49.32 15.95 -11.53
C SER A 533 49.44 16.36 -13.02
N GLU A 534 50.46 17.10 -13.37
CA GLU A 534 50.73 17.67 -14.71
C GLU A 534 50.88 16.67 -15.85
N ALA A 535 50.77 15.36 -15.61
CA ALA A 535 50.97 14.33 -16.63
C ALA A 535 49.71 13.98 -17.46
N ASP A 536 48.52 14.54 -17.14
CA ASP A 536 47.26 14.20 -17.81
C ASP A 536 46.73 15.23 -18.83
N GLN A 537 47.56 16.27 -19.15
CA GLN A 537 47.12 17.34 -20.08
C GLN A 537 47.24 17.02 -21.56
N ASP A 538 47.92 15.93 -21.95
CA ASP A 538 48.20 15.65 -23.38
C ASP A 538 47.19 14.74 -24.08
N LYS A 539 46.04 14.39 -23.45
CA LYS A 539 45.06 13.52 -24.07
C LYS A 539 43.69 14.16 -24.38
N ILE A 540 43.57 15.48 -24.28
CA ILE A 540 42.32 16.18 -24.65
C ILE A 540 42.56 17.02 -25.88
N HIS A 541 42.84 16.39 -27.03
CA HIS A 541 42.64 16.99 -28.35
C HIS A 541 42.32 15.89 -29.36
N ASN A 542 41.07 15.57 -29.54
CA ASN A 542 40.37 15.40 -30.82
C ASN A 542 39.07 14.55 -30.68
N PRO A 543 37.93 15.13 -30.44
CA PRO A 543 36.68 14.41 -30.58
C PRO A 543 35.95 14.83 -31.86
N LEU A 544 36.39 14.42 -33.03
CA LEU A 544 35.59 14.46 -34.26
C LEU A 544 36.29 13.67 -35.37
N LYS A 545 36.18 12.37 -35.33
CA LYS A 545 36.13 11.51 -36.51
C LYS A 545 35.10 10.42 -36.28
N THR A 546 33.94 10.66 -36.84
CA THR A 546 32.96 9.60 -37.13
C THR A 546 33.61 8.58 -38.04
N PRO A 547 33.55 7.28 -37.74
CA PRO A 547 33.90 6.26 -38.69
C PRO A 547 32.76 6.17 -39.70
N THR A 548 33.07 6.56 -40.93
CA THR A 548 32.28 6.27 -42.12
C THR A 548 32.28 4.77 -42.37
N ASN A 549 31.08 4.24 -42.56
CA ASN A 549 30.73 3.08 -43.37
C ASN A 549 31.78 1.97 -43.52
N SER A 550 31.57 0.84 -42.89
CA SER A 550 31.90 -0.44 -43.48
C SER A 550 30.90 -1.51 -43.06
N GLY A 551 29.96 -1.81 -43.94
CA GLY A 551 29.54 -3.13 -44.32
C GLY A 551 29.03 -4.08 -43.23
N TRP A 552 27.81 -3.85 -42.76
CA TRP A 552 27.01 -4.97 -42.28
C TRP A 552 25.88 -5.18 -43.29
N GLY A 553 26.09 -6.20 -44.14
CA GLY A 553 25.15 -6.56 -45.19
C GLY A 553 23.83 -7.05 -44.60
N ARG A 554 22.76 -6.74 -45.31
CA ARG A 554 21.37 -7.14 -45.02
C ARG A 554 21.15 -8.67 -44.93
N ASP A 555 22.15 -9.46 -45.28
CA ASP A 555 22.05 -10.91 -45.38
C ASP A 555 22.29 -11.63 -44.04
N ALA A 556 23.05 -11.05 -43.12
CA ALA A 556 23.27 -11.63 -41.78
C ALA A 556 22.05 -11.56 -40.86
N VAL A 557 21.12 -10.60 -41.11
CA VAL A 557 19.89 -10.46 -40.32
C VAL A 557 18.79 -11.43 -40.78
N LYS A 558 18.81 -11.80 -42.07
CA LYS A 558 17.84 -12.76 -42.63
C LYS A 558 18.13 -14.21 -42.22
N GLU A 559 19.41 -14.59 -42.10
CA GLU A 559 19.75 -15.95 -41.63
C GLU A 559 19.45 -16.19 -40.15
N ARG A 560 19.52 -15.17 -39.28
CA ARG A 560 19.16 -15.31 -37.86
C ARG A 560 17.66 -15.38 -37.62
N ILE A 561 16.83 -14.76 -38.46
CA ILE A 561 15.37 -14.79 -38.35
C ILE A 561 14.81 -16.10 -38.89
N VAL A 562 15.42 -16.67 -39.88
CA VAL A 562 14.98 -17.95 -40.50
C VAL A 562 15.35 -19.14 -39.62
N SER A 563 16.46 -19.11 -38.86
CA SER A 563 16.82 -20.18 -37.93
C SER A 563 15.97 -20.23 -36.66
N SER A 564 15.40 -19.09 -36.25
CA SER A 564 14.52 -19.05 -35.09
C SER A 564 13.05 -19.41 -35.39
N SER A 565 12.61 -19.30 -36.65
CA SER A 565 11.25 -19.67 -37.06
C SER A 565 11.07 -21.14 -37.41
N SER A 566 12.14 -21.86 -37.70
CA SER A 566 12.08 -23.31 -37.98
C SER A 566 11.99 -24.18 -36.72
N ASP A 567 12.52 -23.70 -35.59
CA ASP A 567 12.43 -24.43 -34.32
C ASP A 567 11.06 -24.32 -33.63
N ILE A 568 10.28 -23.29 -33.95
CA ILE A 568 8.91 -23.14 -33.44
C ILE A 568 7.91 -24.05 -34.17
N CYS A 569 8.19 -24.42 -35.40
CA CYS A 569 7.30 -25.25 -36.22
C CYS A 569 7.38 -26.76 -35.86
N ILE A 570 8.48 -27.22 -35.24
CA ILE A 570 8.68 -28.63 -34.87
C ILE A 570 7.98 -29.00 -33.56
N VAL A 571 7.70 -28.02 -32.68
CA VAL A 571 7.02 -28.28 -31.41
C VAL A 571 5.50 -28.34 -31.56
N CYS A 572 4.91 -27.64 -32.54
CA CYS A 572 3.47 -27.66 -32.79
C CYS A 572 2.98 -28.92 -33.53
N SER A 573 3.85 -29.65 -34.22
CA SER A 573 3.44 -30.86 -34.97
C SER A 573 3.45 -32.16 -34.17
N ARG A 574 3.84 -32.13 -32.88
CA ARG A 574 3.84 -33.31 -31.99
C ARG A 574 2.75 -33.33 -30.91
N LEU A 575 1.87 -32.34 -30.88
CA LEU A 575 0.76 -32.27 -29.90
C LEU A 575 -0.64 -32.35 -30.54
N GLY A 576 -0.75 -32.75 -31.76
CA GLY A 576 -2.02 -32.97 -32.43
C GLY A 576 -2.24 -34.42 -32.82
N GLY A 577 -2.57 -35.29 -31.84
CA GLY A 577 -2.95 -36.65 -32.15
C GLY A 577 -2.88 -37.57 -30.92
N ILE A 578 -3.88 -37.49 -30.09
CA ILE A 578 -4.71 -38.53 -29.46
C ILE A 578 -5.62 -37.79 -28.47
#